data_ac1a18f06c8469b6f1c3fade40f16e5a
#
_entry.id   ac1a18f06c8469b6f1c3fade40f16e5a
#
_cell.length_a   1.000
_cell.length_b   1.000
_cell.length_c   1.000
_cell.angle_alpha   90.00
_cell.angle_beta   90.00
_cell.angle_gamma   90.00
#
_symmetry.space_group_name_H-M   'P 1'
#
loop_
_entity.id
_entity.type
_entity.pdbx_description
1 polymer ?
#
loop_
_entity_poly.entity_id
_entity_poly.type
_entity_poly.pdbx_seq_one_letter_code
_entity_poly.pdbx_strand_id
1 'polypeptide(L)'
;MMTPMTAVAALLLMMLQAPTPMRSIDKGLDSQVDDARQATVRSAAEWEKLWKQHAGERVRPAVDFSKDMVVAVFLGSRPTAGFSVEIVGAHADGSALIVQYRERRPAAGGITAQVLTSPYHIVAMPKHGDVKFEKVN
;
A
#
# COMPACT_ATOMS: atom_id res chain seq x y z
N MET A 1 -33.82 1.99 -33.02
CA MET A 1 -32.94 0.81 -32.93
C MET A 1 -31.75 1.14 -32.09
N MET A 2 -31.55 0.42 -31.01
CA MET A 2 -30.38 0.60 -30.19
C MET A 2 -29.15 0.03 -30.91
N THR A 3 -28.12 0.84 -31.08
CA THR A 3 -26.87 0.40 -31.67
C THR A 3 -25.99 -0.26 -30.60
N PRO A 4 -25.23 -1.34 -30.96
CA PRO A 4 -24.35 -2.02 -29.95
C PRO A 4 -23.20 -1.17 -29.44
N MET A 5 -23.02 0.03 -29.96
CA MET A 5 -21.92 0.93 -29.54
C MET A 5 -22.03 1.41 -28.09
N THR A 6 -23.26 1.56 -27.56
CA THR A 6 -23.48 1.98 -26.18
C THR A 6 -23.06 0.92 -25.15
N ALA A 7 -23.27 -0.36 -25.47
CA ALA A 7 -22.87 -1.46 -24.58
C ALA A 7 -21.34 -1.61 -24.49
N VAL A 8 -20.64 -1.42 -25.61
CA VAL A 8 -19.17 -1.50 -25.68
C VAL A 8 -18.54 -0.35 -24.89
N ALA A 9 -19.09 0.86 -25.00
CA ALA A 9 -18.60 2.02 -24.25
C ALA A 9 -18.78 1.83 -22.73
N ALA A 10 -19.91 1.27 -22.31
CA ALA A 10 -20.17 1.00 -20.88
C ALA A 10 -19.20 -0.05 -20.34
N LEU A 11 -18.92 -1.11 -21.09
CA LEU A 11 -17.99 -2.16 -20.70
C LEU A 11 -16.55 -1.62 -20.55
N LEU A 12 -16.11 -0.78 -21.49
CA LEU A 12 -14.80 -0.15 -21.45
C LEU A 12 -14.65 0.75 -20.21
N LEU A 13 -15.70 1.50 -19.86
CA LEU A 13 -15.70 2.35 -18.68
C LEU A 13 -15.59 1.53 -17.41
N MET A 14 -16.27 0.38 -17.32
CA MET A 14 -16.17 -0.54 -16.18
C MET A 14 -14.76 -1.13 -16.05
N MET A 15 -14.09 -1.44 -17.15
CA MET A 15 -12.71 -1.93 -17.13
C MET A 15 -11.72 -0.87 -16.65
N LEU A 16 -11.95 0.40 -17.01
CA LEU A 16 -11.11 1.53 -16.53
C LEU A 16 -11.28 1.79 -15.02
N GLN A 17 -12.40 1.36 -14.45
CA GLN A 17 -12.69 1.49 -13.02
C GLN A 17 -12.35 0.23 -12.21
N ALA A 18 -11.84 -0.81 -12.88
CA ALA A 18 -11.45 -2.04 -12.20
C ALA A 18 -10.35 -1.77 -11.16
N PRO A 19 -10.39 -2.46 -10.01
CA PRO A 19 -9.35 -2.31 -9.01
C PRO A 19 -8.01 -2.79 -9.54
N THR A 20 -6.94 -2.12 -9.13
CA THR A 20 -5.58 -2.49 -9.48
C THR A 20 -5.20 -3.77 -8.74
N PRO A 21 -4.68 -4.80 -9.44
CA PRO A 21 -4.19 -5.99 -8.75
C PRO A 21 -3.00 -5.62 -7.88
N MET A 22 -2.88 -6.26 -6.72
CA MET A 22 -1.76 -6.04 -5.82
C MET A 22 -1.34 -7.33 -5.14
N ARG A 23 -0.05 -7.41 -4.81
CA ARG A 23 0.54 -8.54 -4.11
C ARG A 23 1.17 -8.04 -2.81
N SER A 24 0.72 -8.55 -1.68
CA SER A 24 1.32 -8.21 -0.39
C SER A 24 2.73 -8.78 -0.30
N ILE A 25 3.70 -7.93 -0.03
CA ILE A 25 5.11 -8.34 0.13
C ILE A 25 5.41 -8.60 1.59
N ASP A 26 5.04 -7.66 2.46
CA ASP A 26 5.34 -7.75 3.89
C ASP A 26 4.34 -6.90 4.66
N LYS A 27 3.88 -7.41 5.80
CA LYS A 27 2.90 -6.75 6.64
C LYS A 27 3.13 -7.16 8.09
N GLY A 28 3.06 -6.21 8.99
CA GLY A 28 3.26 -6.53 10.39
C GLY A 28 3.32 -5.30 11.28
N LEU A 29 3.95 -5.49 12.45
CA LEU A 29 3.97 -4.52 13.54
C LEU A 29 5.38 -4.14 13.98
N ASP A 30 6.40 -4.57 13.26
CA ASP A 30 7.79 -4.51 13.72
C ASP A 30 8.75 -3.91 12.69
N SER A 31 8.29 -2.93 11.92
CA SER A 31 9.18 -2.21 11.02
C SER A 31 10.24 -1.45 11.82
N GLN A 32 11.46 -1.37 11.27
CA GLN A 32 12.50 -0.49 11.81
C GLN A 32 12.32 0.97 11.38
N VAL A 33 11.35 1.23 10.51
CA VAL A 33 10.94 2.61 10.17
C VAL A 33 10.04 3.13 11.28
N ASP A 34 10.54 4.06 12.06
CA ASP A 34 9.87 4.57 13.26
C ASP A 34 9.18 5.91 13.07
N ASP A 35 9.27 6.50 11.88
CA ASP A 35 8.50 7.69 11.50
C ASP A 35 7.31 7.32 10.60
N ALA A 36 6.22 8.06 10.74
CA ALA A 36 5.06 7.89 9.88
C ALA A 36 5.39 8.38 8.48
N ARG A 37 5.25 7.51 7.48
CA ARG A 37 5.50 7.87 6.08
C ARG A 37 4.84 6.91 5.10
N GLN A 38 4.73 7.37 3.88
CA GLN A 38 4.29 6.61 2.72
C GLN A 38 5.44 6.62 1.71
N ALA A 39 5.58 5.54 0.96
CA ALA A 39 6.64 5.44 -0.03
C ALA A 39 6.14 4.81 -1.31
N THR A 40 6.66 5.30 -2.44
CA THR A 40 6.50 4.68 -3.75
C THR A 40 7.90 4.38 -4.26
N VAL A 41 8.16 3.11 -4.53
CA VAL A 41 9.48 2.61 -4.95
C VAL A 41 9.38 2.14 -6.39
N ARG A 42 10.27 2.65 -7.23
CA ARG A 42 10.20 2.45 -8.69
C ARG A 42 11.43 1.79 -9.28
N SER A 43 12.44 1.51 -8.48
CA SER A 43 13.69 0.91 -8.94
C SER A 43 14.27 -0.06 -7.93
N ALA A 44 15.12 -0.95 -8.40
CA ALA A 44 15.80 -1.91 -7.54
C ALA A 44 16.67 -1.21 -6.48
N ALA A 45 17.32 -0.11 -6.82
CA ALA A 45 18.17 0.64 -5.89
C ALA A 45 17.33 1.28 -4.77
N GLU A 46 16.19 1.88 -5.11
CA GLU A 46 15.26 2.43 -4.13
C GLU A 46 14.69 1.33 -3.23
N TRP A 47 14.38 0.17 -3.80
CA TRP A 47 13.86 -0.97 -3.07
C TRP A 47 14.88 -1.50 -2.04
N GLU A 48 16.11 -1.65 -2.46
CA GLU A 48 17.19 -2.06 -1.57
C GLU A 48 17.33 -1.10 -0.39
N LYS A 49 17.31 0.19 -0.65
CA LYS A 49 17.40 1.22 0.39
C LYS A 49 16.23 1.17 1.37
N LEU A 50 15.01 1.10 0.87
CA LEU A 50 13.82 1.04 1.73
C LEU A 50 13.80 -0.24 2.56
N TRP A 51 14.09 -1.39 1.92
CA TRP A 51 14.10 -2.67 2.62
C TRP A 51 15.12 -2.68 3.77
N LYS A 52 16.29 -2.14 3.52
CA LYS A 52 17.34 -2.05 4.55
C LYS A 52 16.91 -1.19 5.73
N GLN A 53 16.25 -0.07 5.48
CA GLN A 53 15.69 0.78 6.54
C GLN A 53 14.57 0.09 7.32
N HIS A 54 13.76 -0.69 6.63
CA HIS A 54 12.60 -1.38 7.21
C HIS A 54 12.99 -2.66 7.96
N ALA A 55 13.82 -3.49 7.37
CA ALA A 55 14.04 -4.87 7.80
C ALA A 55 15.50 -5.26 8.01
N GLY A 56 16.44 -4.31 7.82
CA GLY A 56 17.86 -4.55 8.04
C GLY A 56 18.41 -5.66 7.15
N GLU A 57 18.90 -6.70 7.77
CA GLU A 57 19.58 -7.79 7.09
C GLU A 57 18.64 -8.93 6.64
N ARG A 58 17.32 -8.81 6.87
CA ARG A 58 16.39 -9.82 6.36
C ARG A 58 16.47 -9.90 4.84
N VAL A 59 16.25 -11.08 4.29
CA VAL A 59 16.31 -11.32 2.84
C VAL A 59 15.24 -10.47 2.15
N ARG A 60 15.70 -9.63 1.22
CA ARG A 60 14.82 -8.75 0.46
C ARG A 60 14.02 -9.56 -0.56
N PRO A 61 12.68 -9.48 -0.55
CA PRO A 61 11.86 -10.11 -1.58
C PRO A 61 12.15 -9.54 -2.96
N ALA A 62 12.15 -10.39 -3.97
CA ALA A 62 12.37 -9.97 -5.35
C ALA A 62 11.15 -9.24 -5.90
N VAL A 63 11.38 -8.15 -6.62
CA VAL A 63 10.35 -7.38 -7.33
C VAL A 63 10.86 -7.07 -8.73
N ASP A 64 10.02 -7.27 -9.72
CA ASP A 64 10.34 -6.97 -11.12
C ASP A 64 9.92 -5.53 -11.45
N PHE A 65 10.86 -4.61 -11.37
CA PHE A 65 10.61 -3.19 -11.62
C PHE A 65 10.43 -2.84 -13.11
N SER A 66 10.57 -3.82 -14.00
CA SER A 66 10.15 -3.61 -15.39
C SER A 66 8.63 -3.62 -15.54
N LYS A 67 7.92 -4.25 -14.62
CA LYS A 67 6.45 -4.40 -14.63
C LYS A 67 5.77 -3.73 -13.44
N ASP A 68 6.40 -3.79 -12.28
CA ASP A 68 5.78 -3.41 -11.02
C ASP A 68 6.47 -2.23 -10.36
N MET A 69 5.79 -1.65 -9.41
CA MET A 69 6.31 -0.72 -8.42
C MET A 69 5.92 -1.24 -7.04
N VAL A 70 6.54 -0.70 -6.02
CA VAL A 70 6.22 -1.01 -4.63
C VAL A 70 5.62 0.23 -3.97
N VAL A 71 4.54 0.05 -3.24
CA VAL A 71 3.98 1.09 -2.38
C VAL A 71 3.96 0.60 -0.95
N ALA A 72 4.22 1.49 -0.01
CA ALA A 72 4.31 1.15 1.40
C ALA A 72 3.71 2.23 2.27
N VAL A 73 3.09 1.81 3.35
CA VAL A 73 2.60 2.70 4.40
C VAL A 73 3.19 2.26 5.73
N PHE A 74 3.85 3.19 6.41
CA PHE A 74 4.42 2.99 7.73
C PHE A 74 3.70 3.94 8.69
N LEU A 75 3.13 3.40 9.77
CA LEU A 75 2.48 4.25 10.78
C LEU A 75 3.48 4.97 11.67
N GLY A 76 4.73 4.50 11.69
CA GLY A 76 5.70 4.95 12.66
C GLY A 76 5.50 4.29 14.01
N SER A 77 6.31 4.68 14.98
CA SER A 77 6.28 4.08 16.31
C SER A 77 4.97 4.37 17.02
N ARG A 78 4.39 3.33 17.64
CA ARG A 78 3.18 3.39 18.44
C ARG A 78 3.47 2.83 19.85
N PRO A 79 2.86 3.40 20.90
CA PRO A 79 3.22 3.05 22.28
C PRO A 79 2.67 1.70 22.77
N THR A 80 1.69 1.13 22.06
CA THR A 80 1.03 -0.11 22.51
C THR A 80 0.71 -1.01 21.32
N ALA A 81 0.34 -2.25 21.59
CA ALA A 81 -0.34 -3.12 20.63
C ALA A 81 -1.72 -2.53 20.27
N GLY A 82 -2.38 -3.10 19.26
CA GLY A 82 -3.72 -2.68 18.83
C GLY A 82 -3.75 -1.73 17.65
N PHE A 83 -2.58 -1.21 17.25
CA PHE A 83 -2.46 -0.44 16.01
C PHE A 83 -2.08 -1.36 14.85
N SER A 84 -2.66 -1.12 13.69
CA SER A 84 -2.28 -1.81 12.46
C SER A 84 -2.59 -0.94 11.24
N VAL A 85 -2.01 -1.29 10.11
CA VAL A 85 -2.28 -0.63 8.83
C VAL A 85 -2.41 -1.67 7.73
N GLU A 86 -3.30 -1.39 6.79
CA GLU A 86 -3.51 -2.25 5.63
C GLU A 86 -3.75 -1.40 4.39
N ILE A 87 -3.02 -1.68 3.33
CA ILE A 87 -3.33 -1.17 2.00
C ILE A 87 -4.48 -2.03 1.48
N VAL A 88 -5.64 -1.41 1.29
CA VAL A 88 -6.88 -2.15 0.99
C VAL A 88 -7.19 -2.18 -0.50
N GLY A 89 -6.59 -1.32 -1.29
CA GLY A 89 -6.81 -1.32 -2.74
C GLY A 89 -6.19 -0.12 -3.42
N ALA A 90 -6.30 -0.09 -4.73
CA ALA A 90 -5.88 1.04 -5.54
C ALA A 90 -6.74 1.10 -6.80
N HIS A 91 -6.97 2.31 -7.29
CA HIS A 91 -7.71 2.53 -8.53
C HIS A 91 -7.19 3.78 -9.23
N ALA A 92 -7.32 3.79 -10.55
CA ALA A 92 -6.94 4.95 -11.35
C ALA A 92 -7.99 6.06 -11.21
N ASP A 93 -7.51 7.30 -11.11
CA ASP A 93 -8.33 8.50 -11.10
C ASP A 93 -7.62 9.54 -11.97
N GLY A 94 -8.08 9.67 -13.22
CA GLY A 94 -7.38 10.47 -14.21
C GLY A 94 -5.99 9.89 -14.48
N SER A 95 -4.95 10.71 -14.37
CA SER A 95 -3.56 10.28 -14.53
C SER A 95 -2.94 9.74 -13.24
N ALA A 96 -3.64 9.85 -12.11
CA ALA A 96 -3.15 9.40 -10.82
C ALA A 96 -3.66 8.00 -10.47
N LEU A 97 -2.90 7.29 -9.66
CA LEU A 97 -3.33 6.07 -9.00
C LEU A 97 -3.59 6.41 -7.54
N ILE A 98 -4.79 6.14 -7.07
CA ILE A 98 -5.17 6.36 -5.67
C ILE A 98 -4.96 5.06 -4.92
N VAL A 99 -4.03 5.06 -3.99
CA VAL A 99 -3.74 3.91 -3.12
C VAL A 99 -4.46 4.14 -1.80
N GLN A 100 -5.41 3.29 -1.49
CA GLN A 100 -6.24 3.42 -0.30
C GLN A 100 -5.71 2.52 0.81
N TYR A 101 -5.63 3.06 2.03
CA TYR A 101 -5.19 2.30 3.20
C TYR A 101 -6.07 2.59 4.39
N ARG A 102 -6.13 1.64 5.30
CA ARG A 102 -6.90 1.72 6.55
C ARG A 102 -5.95 1.60 7.73
N GLU A 103 -6.11 2.48 8.70
CA GLU A 103 -5.44 2.40 10.00
C GLU A 103 -6.43 1.90 11.03
N ARG A 104 -6.03 0.94 11.85
CA ARG A 104 -6.79 0.48 13.00
C ARG A 104 -6.09 0.94 14.27
N ARG A 105 -6.89 1.35 15.24
CA ARG A 105 -6.42 1.80 16.56
C ARG A 105 -7.04 0.94 17.63
N PRO A 106 -6.41 0.85 18.82
CA PRO A 106 -7.06 0.19 19.95
C PRO A 106 -8.39 0.85 20.29
N ALA A 107 -9.35 0.07 20.76
CA ALA A 107 -10.62 0.61 21.23
C ALA A 107 -10.38 1.52 22.43
N ALA A 108 -11.11 2.66 22.48
CA ALA A 108 -11.04 3.59 23.60
C ALA A 108 -11.44 2.86 24.89
N GLY A 109 -10.60 2.95 25.93
CA GLY A 109 -10.82 2.26 27.20
C GLY A 109 -10.51 0.77 27.19
N GLY A 110 -10.04 0.23 26.07
CA GLY A 110 -9.61 -1.16 25.98
C GLY A 110 -8.27 -1.40 26.66
N ILE A 111 -8.01 -2.65 26.99
CA ILE A 111 -6.73 -3.08 27.56
C ILE A 111 -5.85 -3.58 26.41
N THR A 112 -4.66 -3.00 26.27
CA THR A 112 -3.67 -3.41 25.27
C THR A 112 -2.32 -3.66 25.91
N ALA A 113 -1.52 -4.53 25.29
CA ALA A 113 -0.15 -4.78 25.74
C ALA A 113 0.68 -3.49 25.62
N GLN A 114 1.44 -3.17 26.66
CA GLN A 114 2.36 -2.03 26.70
C GLN A 114 3.67 -2.39 25.99
N VAL A 115 3.62 -2.49 24.67
CA VAL A 115 4.75 -2.84 23.83
C VAL A 115 4.82 -1.89 22.64
N LEU A 116 6.02 -1.37 22.36
CA LEU A 116 6.22 -0.52 21.20
C LEU A 116 5.98 -1.32 19.92
N THR A 117 5.22 -0.74 19.00
CA THR A 117 4.97 -1.32 17.69
C THR A 117 5.28 -0.29 16.61
N SER A 118 5.53 -0.77 15.40
CA SER A 118 5.73 0.06 14.21
C SER A 118 5.00 -0.60 13.04
N PRO A 119 3.67 -0.42 12.97
CA PRO A 119 2.86 -1.10 11.95
C PRO A 119 3.20 -0.65 10.54
N TYR A 120 3.12 -1.59 9.60
CA TYR A 120 3.44 -1.32 8.20
C TYR A 120 2.73 -2.28 7.27
N HIS A 121 2.61 -1.89 6.01
CA HIS A 121 2.20 -2.76 4.93
C HIS A 121 2.93 -2.34 3.65
N ILE A 122 3.54 -3.31 2.98
CA ILE A 122 4.31 -3.13 1.75
C ILE A 122 3.70 -4.03 0.69
N VAL A 123 3.32 -3.46 -0.46
CA VAL A 123 2.69 -4.20 -1.55
C VAL A 123 3.35 -3.87 -2.89
N ALA A 124 3.33 -4.83 -3.80
CA ALA A 124 3.70 -4.64 -5.20
C ALA A 124 2.43 -4.51 -6.04
N MET A 125 2.47 -3.64 -7.02
CA MET A 125 1.38 -3.45 -7.97
C MET A 125 1.95 -3.00 -9.32
N PRO A 126 1.16 -3.11 -10.42
CA PRO A 126 1.63 -2.65 -11.72
C PRO A 126 2.07 -1.20 -11.71
N LYS A 127 3.11 -0.90 -12.47
CA LYS A 127 3.63 0.46 -12.59
C LYS A 127 2.53 1.45 -12.95
N HIS A 128 2.59 2.61 -12.33
CA HIS A 128 1.74 3.74 -12.64
C HIS A 128 2.54 5.03 -12.48
N GLY A 129 2.11 6.11 -13.11
CA GLY A 129 2.80 7.39 -13.02
C GLY A 129 2.65 8.03 -11.64
N ASP A 130 1.71 8.92 -11.51
CA ASP A 130 1.47 9.63 -10.26
C ASP A 130 0.72 8.75 -9.25
N VAL A 131 1.18 8.72 -8.00
CA VAL A 131 0.56 7.94 -6.93
C VAL A 131 0.15 8.88 -5.79
N LYS A 132 -1.09 8.75 -5.36
CA LYS A 132 -1.63 9.46 -4.19
C LYS A 132 -2.13 8.46 -3.18
N PHE A 133 -1.91 8.72 -1.91
CA PHE A 133 -2.38 7.88 -0.81
C PHE A 133 -3.62 8.50 -0.18
N GLU A 134 -4.63 7.66 0.05
CA GLU A 134 -5.89 8.07 0.67
C GLU A 134 -6.21 7.15 1.83
N LYS A 135 -6.34 7.73 3.01
CA LYS A 135 -6.76 6.99 4.19
C LYS A 135 -8.27 6.80 4.16
N VAL A 136 -8.73 5.58 4.33
CA VAL A 136 -10.15 5.22 4.38
C VAL A 136 -10.52 4.65 5.76
N ASN A 137 -11.80 4.62 6.04
CA ASN A 137 -12.32 4.08 7.30
C ASN A 137 -12.46 2.56 7.28
#